data_4e07c411d4b7a5d38ee84a9f3cc22100
#
_entry.id   4e07c411d4b7a5d38ee84a9f3cc22100
#
_cell.length_a   1.000
_cell.length_b   1.000
_cell.length_c   1.000
_cell.angle_alpha   90.00
_cell.angle_beta   90.00
_cell.angle_gamma   90.00
#
_symmetry.space_group_name_H-M   'P 1'
#
loop_
_entity.id
_entity.type
_entity.pdbx_description
1 polymer ?
#
loop_
_entity_poly.entity_id
_entity_poly.type
_entity_poly.pdbx_seq_one_letter_code
_entity_poly.pdbx_strand_id
1 'polypeptide(L)'
;MPREANVMMNSQRPGADGEGLSRPAFLRLLFRLLDEHDVRYCVLHSYEGLPDDLPSDLDLAVHAHDAAKLPYVFQNLRAKGYRPVQCVNYAVNGYSFDFMWFEGLSLNSVSVDITYEYRCAGLILIPGEKLVAGRRKRGDFWAPDPKVELAYLLAKKTFKGSVPARQEKRLRLLVEELGSAKAENVIGNLFGESSKKQVVEACSKGSADGCLGGHRRSLYWTTVARDPLNPIRCLLADALRLVRRWFQPTGLFVVVLGPDGVGKSTLIERLTRVLSPPFRRHGVFHARPMLLWRRRHAGPVTEPHGKPPRSVLLSVAKLFALLPDYWLGYWLVTRPLLARSGLVVFDRYFHDLLVDPLRYRYGGPMWLARLLTHITPGPDLPFLVLDAQEEVILSRKHEVTPDELRRQREAYNQLRSEIRGAVLVPNDRELDQTIADASRAVVDHMARRFQRRHASWLAFEEGQPAAESGRASGRRLS
;
A
#
# COMPACT_ATOMS: atom_id res chain seq x y z
N MET A 1 -4.40 -20.92 40.58
CA MET A 1 -5.55 -20.35 39.84
C MET A 1 -5.12 -19.02 39.26
N PRO A 2 -4.86 -18.90 37.97
CA PRO A 2 -4.75 -17.63 37.29
C PRO A 2 -6.06 -17.32 36.52
N ARG A 3 -6.53 -16.09 36.64
CA ARG A 3 -7.75 -15.57 36.07
C ARG A 3 -7.65 -15.50 34.55
N GLU A 4 -8.61 -16.11 33.88
CA GLU A 4 -8.90 -15.93 32.46
C GLU A 4 -9.35 -14.49 32.23
N ALA A 5 -8.55 -13.73 31.49
CA ALA A 5 -8.93 -12.44 30.93
C ALA A 5 -9.68 -12.68 29.61
N ASN A 6 -11.01 -12.78 29.75
CA ASN A 6 -11.95 -12.79 28.64
C ASN A 6 -11.92 -11.40 27.97
N VAL A 7 -11.18 -11.23 26.87
CA VAL A 7 -11.24 -10.03 26.04
C VAL A 7 -12.53 -10.11 25.21
N MET A 8 -13.63 -9.64 25.79
CA MET A 8 -14.85 -9.35 25.04
C MET A 8 -14.52 -8.34 23.93
N MET A 9 -14.68 -8.77 22.69
CA MET A 9 -14.76 -7.88 21.54
C MET A 9 -15.94 -6.94 21.73
N ASN A 10 -15.64 -5.72 22.10
CA ASN A 10 -16.61 -4.63 22.18
C ASN A 10 -17.00 -4.25 20.75
N SER A 11 -18.15 -4.74 20.30
CA SER A 11 -18.80 -4.31 19.07
C SER A 11 -19.29 -2.88 19.24
N GLN A 12 -18.44 -1.91 18.92
CA GLN A 12 -18.87 -0.51 18.84
C GLN A 12 -19.92 -0.38 17.73
N ARG A 13 -21.12 0.02 18.13
CA ARG A 13 -22.23 0.41 17.26
C ARG A 13 -21.78 1.58 16.37
N PRO A 14 -22.26 1.66 15.10
CA PRO A 14 -21.96 2.81 14.24
C PRO A 14 -22.52 4.10 14.85
N GLY A 15 -21.72 5.16 14.76
CA GLY A 15 -22.07 6.48 15.27
C GLY A 15 -23.32 7.07 14.61
N ALA A 16 -23.96 7.96 15.34
CA ALA A 16 -25.29 8.52 15.12
C ALA A 16 -25.48 9.49 13.93
N ASP A 17 -24.59 9.47 12.93
CA ASP A 17 -24.78 10.21 11.68
C ASP A 17 -25.17 9.21 10.58
N GLY A 18 -26.42 9.25 10.13
CA GLY A 18 -27.10 8.24 9.30
C GLY A 18 -26.54 7.94 7.91
N GLU A 19 -25.32 8.34 7.57
CA GLU A 19 -24.64 7.93 6.33
C GLU A 19 -23.75 6.70 6.61
N GLY A 20 -24.01 5.58 5.91
CA GLY A 20 -23.17 4.38 5.94
C GLY A 20 -21.74 4.69 5.48
N LEU A 21 -20.77 3.86 5.88
CA LEU A 21 -19.38 3.99 5.44
C LEU A 21 -19.31 3.83 3.91
N SER A 22 -18.97 4.91 3.20
CA SER A 22 -18.86 4.92 1.73
C SER A 22 -17.74 5.85 1.28
N ARG A 23 -17.34 5.77 -0.01
CA ARG A 23 -16.34 6.69 -0.57
C ARG A 23 -16.81 8.15 -0.54
N PRO A 24 -18.04 8.50 -0.94
CA PRO A 24 -18.53 9.87 -0.81
C PRO A 24 -18.55 10.38 0.63
N ALA A 25 -19.01 9.56 1.58
CA ALA A 25 -19.01 9.91 2.99
C ALA A 25 -17.58 10.11 3.54
N PHE A 26 -16.61 9.27 3.14
CA PHE A 26 -15.20 9.48 3.47
C PHE A 26 -14.69 10.83 2.95
N LEU A 27 -14.98 11.19 1.70
CA LEU A 27 -14.49 12.43 1.10
C LEU A 27 -15.10 13.67 1.76
N ARG A 28 -16.43 13.68 1.99
CA ARG A 28 -17.09 14.77 2.72
C ARG A 28 -16.51 14.95 4.11
N LEU A 29 -16.31 13.86 4.83
CA LEU A 29 -15.70 13.89 6.15
C LEU A 29 -14.25 14.38 6.11
N LEU A 30 -13.44 13.88 5.17
CA LEU A 30 -12.05 14.31 4.99
C LEU A 30 -11.97 15.83 4.75
N PHE A 31 -12.75 16.36 3.80
CA PHE A 31 -12.73 17.78 3.47
C PHE A 31 -13.20 18.65 4.65
N ARG A 32 -14.24 18.22 5.36
CA ARG A 32 -14.72 18.88 6.57
C ARG A 32 -13.62 18.93 7.64
N LEU A 33 -12.99 17.81 7.94
CA LEU A 33 -11.92 17.73 8.94
C LEU A 33 -10.69 18.55 8.56
N LEU A 34 -10.34 18.61 7.28
CA LEU A 34 -9.25 19.47 6.80
C LEU A 34 -9.57 20.97 7.01
N ASP A 35 -10.82 21.35 6.81
CA ASP A 35 -11.28 22.74 7.06
C ASP A 35 -11.37 23.03 8.56
N GLU A 36 -11.93 22.13 9.39
CA GLU A 36 -12.06 22.28 10.85
C GLU A 36 -10.71 22.44 11.54
N HIS A 37 -9.68 21.74 11.05
CA HIS A 37 -8.31 21.88 11.56
C HIS A 37 -7.49 22.96 10.86
N ASP A 38 -8.13 23.82 10.07
CA ASP A 38 -7.48 24.91 9.33
C ASP A 38 -6.23 24.44 8.55
N VAL A 39 -6.37 23.31 7.83
CA VAL A 39 -5.34 22.79 6.93
C VAL A 39 -5.44 23.51 5.59
N ARG A 40 -4.37 24.16 5.16
CA ARG A 40 -4.31 24.74 3.81
C ARG A 40 -4.05 23.67 2.78
N TYR A 41 -5.08 23.29 2.03
CA TYR A 41 -4.99 22.25 1.00
C TYR A 41 -5.74 22.67 -0.27
N CYS A 42 -5.48 21.97 -1.37
CA CYS A 42 -6.35 21.94 -2.55
C CYS A 42 -6.29 20.57 -3.25
N VAL A 43 -7.38 20.22 -3.93
CA VAL A 43 -7.47 19.04 -4.81
C VAL A 43 -6.90 19.43 -6.16
N LEU A 44 -5.80 18.78 -6.56
CA LEU A 44 -4.98 19.23 -7.70
C LEU A 44 -5.63 19.03 -9.07
N HIS A 45 -6.46 18.00 -9.24
CA HIS A 45 -7.15 17.72 -10.53
C HIS A 45 -8.24 16.65 -10.39
N SER A 46 -9.00 16.43 -11.47
CA SER A 46 -10.04 15.38 -11.60
C SER A 46 -11.14 15.47 -10.54
N TYR A 47 -11.50 16.66 -10.16
CA TYR A 47 -12.39 16.96 -9.05
C TYR A 47 -13.83 17.29 -9.48
N GLU A 48 -14.16 17.19 -10.77
CA GLU A 48 -15.47 17.65 -11.29
C GLU A 48 -16.66 16.82 -10.77
N GLY A 49 -16.41 15.56 -10.35
CA GLY A 49 -17.44 14.67 -9.80
C GLY A 49 -17.42 14.56 -8.27
N LEU A 50 -16.46 15.22 -7.59
CA LEU A 50 -16.33 15.09 -6.14
C LEU A 50 -17.47 15.78 -5.39
N PRO A 51 -17.90 15.23 -4.26
CA PRO A 51 -17.39 14.04 -3.58
C PRO A 51 -18.01 12.70 -4.05
N ASP A 52 -18.98 12.72 -4.97
CA ASP A 52 -19.81 11.56 -5.32
C ASP A 52 -19.12 10.60 -6.30
N ASP A 53 -18.26 11.12 -7.19
CA ASP A 53 -17.46 10.34 -8.14
C ASP A 53 -15.97 10.64 -7.98
N LEU A 54 -15.21 9.64 -7.50
CA LEU A 54 -13.75 9.65 -7.44
C LEU A 54 -13.22 8.61 -8.43
N PRO A 55 -12.74 9.02 -9.61
CA PRO A 55 -12.35 8.08 -10.67
C PRO A 55 -11.03 7.32 -10.38
N SER A 56 -10.21 7.83 -9.47
CA SER A 56 -8.92 7.23 -9.07
C SER A 56 -8.54 7.69 -7.66
N ASP A 57 -7.25 7.87 -7.41
CA ASP A 57 -6.73 8.40 -6.17
C ASP A 57 -7.08 9.90 -6.02
N LEU A 58 -7.24 10.36 -4.78
CA LEU A 58 -7.43 11.76 -4.47
C LEU A 58 -6.07 12.47 -4.35
N ASP A 59 -5.72 13.30 -5.33
CA ASP A 59 -4.47 14.08 -5.30
C ASP A 59 -4.67 15.41 -4.54
N LEU A 60 -4.05 15.55 -3.37
CA LEU A 60 -4.06 16.77 -2.56
C LEU A 60 -2.68 17.43 -2.54
N ALA A 61 -2.65 18.75 -2.72
CA ALA A 61 -1.55 19.56 -2.23
C ALA A 61 -1.90 20.07 -0.84
N VAL A 62 -0.94 20.00 0.08
CA VAL A 62 -1.08 20.52 1.44
C VAL A 62 0.10 21.44 1.73
N HIS A 63 -0.15 22.56 2.41
CA HIS A 63 0.91 23.46 2.81
C HIS A 63 1.83 22.77 3.84
N ALA A 64 3.14 22.82 3.64
CA ALA A 64 4.09 22.05 4.44
C ALA A 64 4.01 22.31 5.96
N HIS A 65 3.71 23.57 6.36
CA HIS A 65 3.56 23.93 7.78
C HIS A 65 2.32 23.30 8.43
N ASP A 66 1.32 22.88 7.64
CA ASP A 66 0.10 22.27 8.15
C ASP A 66 0.18 20.74 8.20
N ALA A 67 1.33 20.16 7.81
CA ALA A 67 1.57 18.71 7.88
C ALA A 67 1.38 18.15 9.31
N ALA A 68 1.71 18.95 10.34
CA ALA A 68 1.54 18.56 11.74
C ALA A 68 0.07 18.46 12.18
N LYS A 69 -0.87 18.99 11.41
CA LYS A 69 -2.31 18.93 11.68
C LYS A 69 -2.97 17.65 11.14
N LEU A 70 -2.35 16.99 10.15
CA LEU A 70 -2.89 15.79 9.51
C LEU A 70 -3.12 14.60 10.47
N PRO A 71 -2.30 14.38 11.52
CA PRO A 71 -2.58 13.35 12.52
C PRO A 71 -3.97 13.44 13.13
N TYR A 72 -4.43 14.64 13.47
CA TYR A 72 -5.77 14.87 14.03
C TYR A 72 -6.86 14.49 13.04
N VAL A 73 -6.72 14.91 11.79
CA VAL A 73 -7.63 14.52 10.70
C VAL A 73 -7.70 13.00 10.59
N PHE A 74 -6.57 12.30 10.62
CA PHE A 74 -6.51 10.84 10.48
C PHE A 74 -7.05 10.10 11.71
N GLN A 75 -6.85 10.62 12.90
CA GLN A 75 -7.44 10.07 14.12
C GLN A 75 -8.98 10.18 14.09
N ASN A 76 -9.51 11.32 13.65
CA ASN A 76 -10.95 11.52 13.51
C ASN A 76 -11.55 10.61 12.43
N LEU A 77 -10.91 10.48 11.25
CA LEU A 77 -11.31 9.51 10.23
C LEU A 77 -11.35 8.09 10.77
N ARG A 78 -10.32 7.71 11.55
CA ARG A 78 -10.25 6.39 12.18
C ARG A 78 -11.36 6.19 13.21
N ALA A 79 -11.68 7.18 14.03
CA ALA A 79 -12.76 7.11 15.02
C ALA A 79 -14.13 6.88 14.35
N LYS A 80 -14.29 7.35 13.10
CA LYS A 80 -15.49 7.10 12.28
C LYS A 80 -15.43 5.78 11.48
N GLY A 81 -14.41 4.94 11.65
CA GLY A 81 -14.30 3.62 11.04
C GLY A 81 -13.40 3.54 9.79
N TYR A 82 -12.90 4.66 9.27
CA TYR A 82 -11.97 4.69 8.14
C TYR A 82 -10.53 4.50 8.61
N ARG A 83 -9.99 3.32 8.42
CA ARG A 83 -8.68 2.94 8.99
C ARG A 83 -7.54 3.28 8.04
N PRO A 84 -6.57 4.12 8.44
CA PRO A 84 -5.33 4.27 7.69
C PRO A 84 -4.50 2.98 7.84
N VAL A 85 -4.16 2.35 6.73
CA VAL A 85 -3.51 1.04 6.69
C VAL A 85 -2.10 1.09 6.13
N GLN A 86 -1.82 2.07 5.27
CA GLN A 86 -0.54 2.20 4.62
C GLN A 86 -0.18 3.67 4.38
N CYS A 87 1.11 3.98 4.47
CA CYS A 87 1.70 5.22 4.01
C CYS A 87 2.87 4.87 3.08
N VAL A 88 2.78 5.28 1.83
CA VAL A 88 3.83 5.09 0.84
C VAL A 88 4.46 6.42 0.50
N ASN A 89 5.70 6.63 0.88
CA ASN A 89 6.48 7.75 0.38
C ASN A 89 6.87 7.46 -1.07
N TYR A 90 6.07 7.94 -2.05
CA TYR A 90 6.30 7.69 -3.48
C TYR A 90 7.25 8.72 -4.11
N ALA A 91 7.34 9.91 -3.53
CA ALA A 91 8.28 10.97 -3.88
C ALA A 91 8.76 11.66 -2.61
N VAL A 92 9.88 12.34 -2.68
CA VAL A 92 10.29 13.19 -1.56
C VAL A 92 9.22 14.27 -1.37
N ASN A 93 8.71 14.43 -0.16
CA ASN A 93 7.57 15.30 0.16
C ASN A 93 6.25 14.91 -0.55
N GLY A 94 6.13 13.65 -1.00
CA GLY A 94 4.92 13.08 -1.57
C GLY A 94 4.59 11.73 -0.94
N TYR A 95 3.38 11.60 -0.40
CA TYR A 95 2.92 10.46 0.39
C TYR A 95 1.56 10.00 -0.10
N SER A 96 1.40 8.71 -0.30
CA SER A 96 0.12 8.06 -0.55
C SER A 96 -0.36 7.39 0.73
N PHE A 97 -1.52 7.76 1.19
CA PHE A 97 -2.17 7.17 2.36
C PHE A 97 -3.36 6.33 1.89
N ASP A 98 -3.33 5.05 2.23
CA ASP A 98 -4.42 4.14 1.93
C ASP A 98 -5.31 3.99 3.16
N PHE A 99 -6.60 4.26 2.97
CA PHE A 99 -7.65 4.04 3.97
C PHE A 99 -8.52 2.87 3.56
N MET A 100 -8.89 2.04 4.54
CA MET A 100 -9.76 0.89 4.32
C MET A 100 -10.87 0.81 5.38
N TRP A 101 -12.02 0.28 4.97
CA TRP A 101 -13.15 -0.01 5.85
C TRP A 101 -13.98 -1.16 5.30
N PHE A 102 -14.78 -1.75 6.18
CA PHE A 102 -15.73 -2.81 5.81
C PHE A 102 -17.15 -2.27 5.77
N GLU A 103 -17.88 -2.61 4.72
CA GLU A 103 -19.30 -2.46 4.58
C GLU A 103 -19.90 -3.86 4.46
N GLY A 104 -20.45 -4.38 5.57
CA GLY A 104 -20.81 -5.80 5.67
C GLY A 104 -19.59 -6.71 5.49
N LEU A 105 -19.60 -7.53 4.44
CA LEU A 105 -18.50 -8.41 4.06
C LEU A 105 -17.53 -7.76 3.05
N SER A 106 -17.92 -6.66 2.44
CA SER A 106 -17.15 -5.99 1.39
C SER A 106 -16.07 -5.10 1.98
N LEU A 107 -14.84 -5.27 1.51
CA LEU A 107 -13.71 -4.38 1.84
C LEU A 107 -13.65 -3.25 0.82
N ASN A 108 -13.74 -2.01 1.30
CA ASN A 108 -13.61 -0.79 0.53
C ASN A 108 -12.30 -0.08 0.83
N SER A 109 -11.84 0.75 -0.10
CA SER A 109 -10.61 1.52 0.06
C SER A 109 -10.65 2.84 -0.71
N VAL A 110 -9.86 3.80 -0.22
CA VAL A 110 -9.54 5.06 -0.89
C VAL A 110 -8.06 5.37 -0.66
N SER A 111 -7.37 5.76 -1.73
CA SER A 111 -6.00 6.29 -1.65
C SER A 111 -6.03 7.81 -1.72
N VAL A 112 -5.34 8.46 -0.78
CA VAL A 112 -5.18 9.91 -0.71
C VAL A 112 -3.71 10.24 -0.89
N ASP A 113 -3.38 10.81 -2.04
CA ASP A 113 -2.03 11.26 -2.35
C ASP A 113 -1.84 12.70 -1.83
N ILE A 114 -0.97 12.88 -0.86
CA ILE A 114 -0.65 14.18 -0.29
C ILE A 114 0.74 14.60 -0.74
N THR A 115 0.84 15.76 -1.36
CA THR A 115 2.11 16.34 -1.75
C THR A 115 2.33 17.73 -1.13
N TYR A 116 3.54 17.99 -0.69
CA TYR A 116 3.96 19.30 -0.18
C TYR A 116 4.69 20.14 -1.23
N GLU A 117 4.95 19.59 -2.41
CA GLU A 117 5.50 20.23 -3.60
C GLU A 117 5.32 19.31 -4.80
N TYR A 118 5.22 19.84 -5.99
CA TYR A 118 5.11 19.00 -7.16
C TYR A 118 6.49 18.69 -7.74
N ARG A 119 6.85 17.41 -7.72
CA ARG A 119 8.10 16.86 -8.27
C ARG A 119 7.84 15.93 -9.44
N CYS A 120 8.65 16.04 -10.46
CA CYS A 120 8.68 15.11 -11.58
C CYS A 120 10.05 15.11 -12.25
N ALA A 121 10.46 13.98 -12.83
CA ALA A 121 11.72 13.81 -13.55
C ALA A 121 12.98 14.28 -12.78
N GLY A 122 13.01 14.09 -11.48
CA GLY A 122 14.14 14.49 -10.62
C GLY A 122 14.21 16.01 -10.36
N LEU A 123 13.11 16.74 -10.56
CA LEU A 123 13.03 18.18 -10.33
C LEU A 123 11.84 18.55 -9.46
N ILE A 124 11.98 19.58 -8.65
CA ILE A 124 10.87 20.33 -8.09
C ILE A 124 10.39 21.30 -9.18
N LEU A 125 9.17 21.08 -9.67
CA LEU A 125 8.57 21.89 -10.74
C LEU A 125 7.71 23.02 -10.19
N ILE A 126 6.97 22.75 -9.11
CA ILE A 126 6.13 23.75 -8.44
C ILE A 126 6.35 23.63 -6.93
N PRO A 127 6.88 24.67 -6.27
CA PRO A 127 7.00 24.70 -4.81
C PRO A 127 5.63 24.61 -4.13
N GLY A 128 5.59 23.97 -2.96
CA GLY A 128 4.34 23.68 -2.24
C GLY A 128 3.52 24.89 -1.87
N GLU A 129 4.17 25.99 -1.44
CA GLU A 129 3.49 27.25 -1.15
C GLU A 129 2.70 27.77 -2.34
N LYS A 130 3.23 27.61 -3.56
CA LYS A 130 2.55 28.02 -4.80
C LYS A 130 1.37 27.13 -5.14
N LEU A 131 1.41 25.83 -4.77
CA LEU A 131 0.31 24.90 -5.08
C LEU A 131 -0.99 25.29 -4.36
N VAL A 132 -0.92 25.78 -3.14
CA VAL A 132 -2.07 26.13 -2.32
C VAL A 132 -2.38 27.63 -2.31
N ALA A 133 -1.48 28.47 -2.87
CA ALA A 133 -1.68 29.90 -2.95
C ALA A 133 -2.86 30.26 -3.87
N GLY A 134 -3.72 31.20 -3.46
CA GLY A 134 -4.85 31.64 -4.27
C GLY A 134 -5.92 30.58 -4.52
N ARG A 135 -5.92 29.48 -3.75
CA ARG A 135 -6.92 28.40 -3.84
C ARG A 135 -8.34 28.94 -3.75
N ARG A 136 -9.27 28.27 -4.43
CA ARG A 136 -10.68 28.69 -4.52
C ARG A 136 -11.60 27.61 -3.95
N LYS A 137 -12.59 28.01 -3.14
CA LYS A 137 -13.61 27.08 -2.62
C LYS A 137 -14.51 26.61 -3.77
N ARG A 138 -14.73 25.29 -3.85
CA ARG A 138 -15.68 24.64 -4.76
C ARG A 138 -16.52 23.66 -3.96
N GLY A 139 -17.74 24.05 -3.59
CA GLY A 139 -18.57 23.22 -2.71
C GLY A 139 -17.82 22.87 -1.41
N ASP A 140 -17.60 21.59 -1.17
CA ASP A 140 -17.03 21.07 0.07
C ASP A 140 -15.49 21.12 0.13
N PHE A 141 -14.81 21.40 -0.98
CA PHE A 141 -13.34 21.34 -1.05
C PHE A 141 -12.70 22.59 -1.69
N TRP A 142 -11.39 22.67 -1.63
CA TRP A 142 -10.59 23.73 -2.26
C TRP A 142 -9.95 23.23 -3.55
N ALA A 143 -10.04 24.01 -4.62
CA ALA A 143 -9.33 23.83 -5.88
C ALA A 143 -8.19 24.84 -6.02
N PRO A 144 -7.14 24.56 -6.81
CA PRO A 144 -6.03 25.49 -7.03
C PRO A 144 -6.47 26.78 -7.74
N ASP A 145 -5.65 27.82 -7.64
CA ASP A 145 -5.76 28.96 -8.56
C ASP A 145 -5.62 28.47 -10.01
N PRO A 146 -6.39 28.96 -10.99
CA PRO A 146 -6.33 28.49 -12.37
C PRO A 146 -4.96 28.56 -13.02
N LYS A 147 -4.12 29.55 -12.67
CA LYS A 147 -2.73 29.62 -13.17
C LYS A 147 -1.89 28.46 -12.64
N VAL A 148 -2.10 28.12 -11.36
CA VAL A 148 -1.41 27.02 -10.70
C VAL A 148 -1.89 25.66 -11.26
N GLU A 149 -3.20 25.52 -11.44
CA GLU A 149 -3.79 24.31 -12.03
C GLU A 149 -3.28 24.09 -13.46
N LEU A 150 -3.27 25.13 -14.30
CA LEU A 150 -2.71 25.08 -15.65
C LEU A 150 -1.25 24.65 -15.61
N ALA A 151 -0.42 25.31 -14.80
CA ALA A 151 0.99 24.96 -14.65
C ALA A 151 1.20 23.51 -14.21
N TYR A 152 0.42 23.05 -13.21
CA TYR A 152 0.50 21.68 -12.70
C TYR A 152 0.12 20.65 -13.76
N LEU A 153 -1.02 20.84 -14.45
CA LEU A 153 -1.48 19.90 -15.48
C LEU A 153 -0.50 19.82 -16.64
N LEU A 154 0.00 20.95 -17.12
CA LEU A 154 0.99 21.01 -18.19
C LEU A 154 2.29 20.29 -17.79
N ALA A 155 2.84 20.60 -16.62
CA ALA A 155 4.05 19.97 -16.12
C ALA A 155 3.86 18.45 -15.95
N LYS A 156 2.73 18.01 -15.32
CA LYS A 156 2.40 16.60 -15.12
C LYS A 156 2.28 15.85 -16.46
N LYS A 157 1.61 16.45 -17.45
CA LYS A 157 1.35 15.80 -18.74
C LYS A 157 2.54 15.76 -19.68
N THR A 158 3.36 16.80 -19.65
CA THR A 158 4.61 16.83 -20.41
C THR A 158 5.50 15.64 -20.08
N PHE A 159 5.63 15.28 -18.80
CA PHE A 159 6.45 14.12 -18.41
C PHE A 159 5.72 12.78 -18.48
N LYS A 160 4.39 12.76 -18.28
CA LYS A 160 3.61 11.52 -18.36
C LYS A 160 3.44 11.04 -19.82
N GLY A 161 3.47 11.94 -20.79
CA GLY A 161 3.48 11.64 -22.23
C GLY A 161 2.12 11.31 -22.82
N SER A 162 1.01 11.48 -22.08
CA SER A 162 -0.36 11.36 -22.57
C SER A 162 -1.32 12.29 -21.84
N VAL A 163 -2.23 12.90 -22.59
CA VAL A 163 -3.28 13.80 -22.06
C VAL A 163 -4.66 13.16 -22.34
N PRO A 164 -5.32 12.55 -21.34
CA PRO A 164 -6.67 12.02 -21.53
C PRO A 164 -7.66 13.12 -21.94
N ALA A 165 -8.68 12.78 -22.72
CA ALA A 165 -9.66 13.71 -23.27
C ALA A 165 -10.33 14.63 -22.20
N ARG A 166 -10.64 14.08 -21.00
CA ARG A 166 -11.16 14.87 -19.88
C ARG A 166 -10.20 15.99 -19.46
N GLN A 167 -8.90 15.71 -19.48
CA GLN A 167 -7.87 16.70 -19.09
C GLN A 167 -7.53 17.67 -20.22
N GLU A 168 -7.63 17.26 -21.49
CA GLU A 168 -7.58 18.19 -22.62
C GLU A 168 -8.72 19.21 -22.55
N LYS A 169 -9.95 18.74 -22.29
CA LYS A 169 -11.09 19.61 -22.06
C LYS A 169 -10.81 20.61 -20.90
N ARG A 170 -10.23 20.12 -19.80
CA ARG A 170 -9.88 20.98 -18.67
C ARG A 170 -8.81 22.02 -19.01
N LEU A 171 -7.76 21.65 -19.73
CA LEU A 171 -6.71 22.56 -20.20
C LEU A 171 -7.29 23.68 -21.06
N ARG A 172 -8.20 23.34 -22.00
CA ARG A 172 -8.89 24.32 -22.83
C ARG A 172 -9.71 25.31 -21.99
N LEU A 173 -10.54 24.81 -21.06
CA LEU A 173 -11.31 25.65 -20.15
C LEU A 173 -10.44 26.57 -19.29
N LEU A 174 -9.28 26.10 -18.83
CA LEU A 174 -8.34 26.93 -18.07
C LEU A 174 -7.72 28.06 -18.92
N VAL A 175 -7.39 27.79 -20.18
CA VAL A 175 -6.89 28.82 -21.09
C VAL A 175 -7.99 29.86 -21.39
N GLU A 176 -9.22 29.44 -21.63
CA GLU A 176 -10.38 30.32 -21.81
C GLU A 176 -10.64 31.19 -20.57
N GLU A 177 -10.65 30.57 -19.36
CA GLU A 177 -10.88 31.25 -18.07
C GLU A 177 -9.79 32.31 -17.75
N LEU A 178 -8.52 31.98 -18.05
CA LEU A 178 -7.39 32.89 -17.80
C LEU A 178 -7.27 34.01 -18.82
N GLY A 179 -7.71 33.76 -20.06
CA GLY A 179 -7.40 34.54 -21.23
C GLY A 179 -5.98 34.34 -21.76
N SER A 180 -5.78 34.54 -23.06
CA SER A 180 -4.53 34.20 -23.77
C SER A 180 -3.28 34.81 -23.13
N ALA A 181 -3.30 36.08 -22.75
CA ALA A 181 -2.13 36.76 -22.18
C ALA A 181 -1.64 36.14 -20.85
N LYS A 182 -2.57 35.81 -19.95
CA LYS A 182 -2.19 35.18 -18.66
C LYS A 182 -1.76 33.72 -18.86
N ALA A 183 -2.43 32.98 -19.76
CA ALA A 183 -2.05 31.61 -20.11
C ALA A 183 -0.65 31.59 -20.75
N GLU A 184 -0.34 32.51 -21.68
CA GLU A 184 0.99 32.66 -22.27
C GLU A 184 2.07 32.91 -21.21
N ASN A 185 1.81 33.76 -20.22
CA ASN A 185 2.76 33.99 -19.12
C ASN A 185 3.03 32.75 -18.29
N VAL A 186 1.99 31.95 -17.95
CA VAL A 186 2.16 30.69 -17.24
C VAL A 186 2.97 29.70 -18.05
N ILE A 187 2.67 29.55 -19.34
CA ILE A 187 3.31 28.62 -20.25
C ILE A 187 4.74 29.05 -20.55
N GLY A 188 4.99 30.35 -20.78
CA GLY A 188 6.34 30.91 -20.96
C GLY A 188 7.21 30.70 -19.73
N ASN A 189 6.63 30.80 -18.55
CA ASN A 189 7.32 30.46 -17.31
C ASN A 189 7.67 28.98 -17.18
N LEU A 190 6.97 28.05 -17.79
CA LEU A 190 7.27 26.62 -17.75
C LEU A 190 8.26 26.21 -18.85
N PHE A 191 7.96 26.59 -20.08
CA PHE A 191 8.62 26.07 -21.28
C PHE A 191 9.56 27.06 -21.96
N GLY A 192 9.64 28.30 -21.49
CA GLY A 192 10.36 29.39 -22.15
C GLY A 192 9.50 30.13 -23.18
N GLU A 193 9.96 31.32 -23.55
CA GLU A 193 9.23 32.27 -24.41
C GLU A 193 8.93 31.72 -25.82
N SER A 194 9.84 30.95 -26.38
CA SER A 194 9.72 30.37 -27.74
C SER A 194 8.57 29.38 -27.89
N SER A 195 8.20 28.69 -26.80
CA SER A 195 7.18 27.61 -26.80
C SER A 195 5.77 28.11 -26.49
N LYS A 196 5.62 29.31 -25.97
CA LYS A 196 4.35 29.77 -25.36
C LYS A 196 3.17 29.79 -26.32
N LYS A 197 3.33 30.36 -27.52
CA LYS A 197 2.25 30.44 -28.51
C LYS A 197 1.79 29.07 -28.99
N GLN A 198 2.75 28.18 -29.30
CA GLN A 198 2.46 26.83 -29.77
C GLN A 198 1.69 26.01 -28.72
N VAL A 199 2.08 26.09 -27.45
CA VAL A 199 1.43 25.32 -26.37
C VAL A 199 0.04 25.90 -26.05
N VAL A 200 -0.13 27.24 -26.04
CA VAL A 200 -1.47 27.87 -25.88
C VAL A 200 -2.40 27.43 -26.98
N GLU A 201 -1.97 27.49 -28.24
CA GLU A 201 -2.76 27.08 -29.40
C GLU A 201 -3.16 25.60 -29.32
N ALA A 202 -2.22 24.72 -28.95
CA ALA A 202 -2.46 23.29 -28.77
C ALA A 202 -3.50 23.04 -27.66
N CYS A 203 -3.42 23.75 -26.52
CA CYS A 203 -4.40 23.63 -25.44
C CYS A 203 -5.79 24.12 -25.89
N SER A 204 -5.87 25.24 -26.61
CA SER A 204 -7.13 25.81 -27.09
C SER A 204 -7.81 24.94 -28.14
N LYS A 205 -7.05 24.27 -29.01
CA LYS A 205 -7.54 23.38 -30.07
C LYS A 205 -7.81 21.94 -29.60
N GLY A 206 -7.44 21.58 -28.36
CA GLY A 206 -7.58 20.20 -27.85
C GLY A 206 -6.59 19.23 -28.51
N SER A 207 -5.39 19.69 -28.84
CA SER A 207 -4.28 18.90 -29.40
C SER A 207 -3.05 18.88 -28.49
N ALA A 208 -3.24 19.10 -27.20
CA ALA A 208 -2.17 19.15 -26.21
C ALA A 208 -1.40 17.83 -26.09
N ASP A 209 -2.09 16.69 -26.29
CA ASP A 209 -1.46 15.36 -26.24
C ASP A 209 -0.27 15.21 -27.20
N GLY A 210 -0.44 15.60 -28.46
CA GLY A 210 0.63 15.56 -29.44
C GLY A 210 1.74 16.60 -29.26
N CYS A 211 1.42 17.73 -28.61
CA CYS A 211 2.33 18.88 -28.46
C CYS A 211 3.27 18.72 -27.25
N LEU A 212 2.74 18.39 -26.07
CA LEU A 212 3.47 18.48 -24.79
C LEU A 212 4.70 17.57 -24.71
N GLY A 213 4.65 16.39 -25.34
CA GLY A 213 5.78 15.44 -25.34
C GLY A 213 7.08 16.04 -25.91
N GLY A 214 6.99 16.93 -26.92
CA GLY A 214 8.12 17.63 -27.53
C GLY A 214 8.80 18.65 -26.61
N HIS A 215 8.07 19.15 -25.60
CA HIS A 215 8.54 20.20 -24.69
C HIS A 215 9.22 19.69 -23.40
N ARG A 216 9.45 18.37 -23.24
CA ARG A 216 10.11 17.80 -22.05
C ARG A 216 11.49 18.42 -21.77
N ARG A 217 12.31 18.55 -22.83
CA ARG A 217 13.66 19.15 -22.71
C ARG A 217 13.59 20.62 -22.33
N SER A 218 12.68 21.37 -22.93
CA SER A 218 12.47 22.77 -22.61
C SER A 218 12.07 22.96 -21.14
N LEU A 219 11.07 22.24 -20.66
CA LEU A 219 10.64 22.27 -19.25
C LEU A 219 11.78 21.90 -18.29
N TYR A 220 12.55 20.86 -18.62
CA TYR A 220 13.68 20.42 -17.80
C TYR A 220 14.74 21.53 -17.68
N TRP A 221 15.25 22.02 -18.82
CA TRP A 221 16.33 23.01 -18.82
C TRP A 221 15.90 24.39 -18.33
N THR A 222 14.66 24.81 -18.56
CA THR A 222 14.10 26.05 -17.99
C THR A 222 14.07 25.97 -16.45
N THR A 223 13.71 24.81 -15.90
CA THR A 223 13.70 24.59 -14.44
C THR A 223 15.11 24.56 -13.87
N VAL A 224 16.05 23.85 -14.51
CA VAL A 224 17.46 23.76 -14.08
C VAL A 224 18.17 25.12 -14.19
N ALA A 225 17.89 25.91 -15.25
CA ALA A 225 18.49 27.24 -15.39
C ALA A 225 18.07 28.22 -14.27
N ARG A 226 16.89 28.04 -13.70
CA ARG A 226 16.40 28.83 -12.54
C ARG A 226 16.96 28.38 -11.22
N ASP A 227 17.20 27.09 -11.05
CA ASP A 227 17.75 26.48 -9.84
C ASP A 227 18.68 25.33 -10.21
N PRO A 228 19.96 25.59 -10.46
CA PRO A 228 20.94 24.58 -10.86
C PRO A 228 21.16 23.48 -9.81
N LEU A 229 20.90 23.74 -8.55
CA LEU A 229 21.05 22.77 -7.46
C LEU A 229 19.82 21.86 -7.30
N ASN A 230 18.70 22.19 -7.95
CA ASN A 230 17.45 21.45 -7.86
C ASN A 230 17.64 19.94 -8.20
N PRO A 231 18.24 19.54 -9.33
CA PRO A 231 18.39 18.10 -9.64
C PRO A 231 19.28 17.38 -8.63
N ILE A 232 20.33 18.01 -8.11
CA ILE A 232 21.24 17.40 -7.13
C ILE A 232 20.50 17.15 -5.81
N ARG A 233 19.77 18.17 -5.31
CA ARG A 233 18.96 18.02 -4.09
C ARG A 233 17.90 16.93 -4.26
N CYS A 234 17.25 16.86 -5.41
CA CYS A 234 16.27 15.84 -5.70
C CYS A 234 16.90 14.44 -5.74
N LEU A 235 18.04 14.28 -6.38
CA LEU A 235 18.76 13.00 -6.47
C LEU A 235 19.16 12.47 -5.09
N LEU A 236 19.77 13.31 -4.26
CA LEU A 236 20.18 12.94 -2.90
C LEU A 236 18.98 12.55 -2.04
N ALA A 237 17.92 13.34 -2.11
CA ALA A 237 16.69 13.06 -1.37
C ALA A 237 15.98 11.78 -1.84
N ASP A 238 15.98 11.50 -3.15
CA ASP A 238 15.44 10.25 -3.71
C ASP A 238 16.30 9.04 -3.34
N ALA A 239 17.62 9.16 -3.35
CA ALA A 239 18.51 8.10 -2.90
C ALA A 239 18.24 7.75 -1.41
N LEU A 240 18.14 8.75 -0.53
CA LEU A 240 17.81 8.55 0.87
C LEU A 240 16.42 7.90 1.06
N ARG A 241 15.43 8.33 0.28
CA ARG A 241 14.09 7.73 0.28
C ARG A 241 14.13 6.25 -0.13
N LEU A 242 14.90 5.88 -1.17
CA LEU A 242 15.04 4.49 -1.61
C LEU A 242 15.72 3.63 -0.55
N VAL A 243 16.77 4.14 0.10
CA VAL A 243 17.44 3.46 1.22
C VAL A 243 16.46 3.23 2.38
N ARG A 244 15.69 4.25 2.77
CA ARG A 244 14.64 4.09 3.81
C ARG A 244 13.61 3.04 3.43
N ARG A 245 13.12 3.04 2.19
CA ARG A 245 12.15 2.04 1.71
C ARG A 245 12.74 0.62 1.67
N TRP A 246 14.05 0.50 1.50
CA TRP A 246 14.70 -0.79 1.60
C TRP A 246 14.70 -1.33 3.02
N PHE A 247 15.01 -0.50 4.01
CA PHE A 247 15.03 -0.91 5.42
C PHE A 247 13.63 -0.96 6.06
N GLN A 248 12.73 -0.10 5.63
CA GLN A 248 11.34 -0.02 6.11
C GLN A 248 10.35 -0.20 4.95
N PRO A 249 10.21 -1.43 4.40
CA PRO A 249 9.35 -1.66 3.25
C PRO A 249 7.89 -1.42 3.59
N THR A 250 7.18 -0.82 2.64
CA THR A 250 5.74 -0.55 2.75
C THR A 250 4.89 -1.74 2.30
N GLY A 251 5.45 -2.65 1.52
CA GLY A 251 4.77 -3.87 1.10
C GLY A 251 4.35 -4.78 2.26
N LEU A 252 3.57 -5.78 1.97
CA LEU A 252 3.06 -6.76 2.93
C LEU A 252 3.47 -8.16 2.52
N PHE A 253 3.94 -8.94 3.47
CA PHE A 253 4.26 -10.35 3.32
C PHE A 253 3.27 -11.18 4.13
N VAL A 254 2.47 -12.02 3.48
CA VAL A 254 1.45 -12.88 4.08
C VAL A 254 1.82 -14.33 3.85
N VAL A 255 1.65 -15.18 4.85
CA VAL A 255 1.79 -16.64 4.73
C VAL A 255 0.45 -17.29 5.04
N VAL A 256 0.02 -18.20 4.17
CA VAL A 256 -1.21 -18.97 4.32
C VAL A 256 -0.82 -20.43 4.59
N LEU A 257 -1.22 -20.95 5.73
CA LEU A 257 -0.97 -22.32 6.19
C LEU A 257 -2.30 -23.07 6.34
N GLY A 258 -2.22 -24.40 6.39
CA GLY A 258 -3.35 -25.29 6.62
C GLY A 258 -3.25 -26.61 5.86
N PRO A 259 -4.05 -27.62 6.20
CA PRO A 259 -4.03 -28.94 5.56
C PRO A 259 -4.41 -28.89 4.09
N ASP A 260 -4.12 -29.96 3.34
CA ASP A 260 -4.55 -30.07 1.96
C ASP A 260 -6.08 -30.23 1.87
N GLY A 261 -6.68 -29.65 0.84
CA GLY A 261 -8.14 -29.65 0.72
C GLY A 261 -8.87 -28.54 1.50
N VAL A 262 -8.19 -27.84 2.42
CA VAL A 262 -8.83 -26.78 3.25
C VAL A 262 -9.20 -25.50 2.47
N GLY A 263 -8.81 -25.35 1.18
CA GLY A 263 -9.20 -24.20 0.35
C GLY A 263 -8.17 -23.07 0.27
N LYS A 264 -6.90 -23.31 0.61
CA LYS A 264 -5.83 -22.28 0.57
C LYS A 264 -5.72 -21.53 -0.75
N SER A 265 -5.65 -22.25 -1.86
CA SER A 265 -5.45 -21.64 -3.20
C SER A 265 -6.59 -20.71 -3.59
N THR A 266 -7.84 -21.10 -3.30
CA THR A 266 -9.02 -20.25 -3.52
C THR A 266 -8.99 -19.00 -2.65
N LEU A 267 -8.64 -19.15 -1.37
CA LEU A 267 -8.49 -18.00 -0.48
C LEU A 267 -7.39 -17.05 -0.97
N ILE A 268 -6.22 -17.58 -1.34
CA ILE A 268 -5.08 -16.75 -1.81
C ILE A 268 -5.47 -15.95 -3.04
N GLU A 269 -6.13 -16.57 -4.01
CA GLU A 269 -6.58 -15.87 -5.24
C GLU A 269 -7.54 -14.73 -4.91
N ARG A 270 -8.59 -15.01 -4.13
CA ARG A 270 -9.61 -14.03 -3.76
C ARG A 270 -9.06 -12.93 -2.86
N LEU A 271 -8.29 -13.30 -1.82
CA LEU A 271 -7.66 -12.37 -0.88
C LEU A 271 -6.69 -11.42 -1.60
N THR A 272 -5.87 -11.95 -2.52
CA THR A 272 -4.96 -11.13 -3.32
C THR A 272 -5.72 -10.09 -4.14
N ARG A 273 -6.87 -10.44 -4.71
CA ARG A 273 -7.72 -9.53 -5.47
C ARG A 273 -8.36 -8.46 -4.58
N VAL A 274 -8.92 -8.85 -3.44
CA VAL A 274 -9.59 -7.94 -2.50
C VAL A 274 -8.61 -6.97 -1.84
N LEU A 275 -7.40 -7.43 -1.50
CA LEU A 275 -6.35 -6.60 -0.90
C LEU A 275 -5.53 -5.79 -1.91
N SER A 276 -5.78 -5.94 -3.22
CA SER A 276 -4.93 -5.33 -4.25
C SER A 276 -4.84 -3.80 -4.21
N PRO A 277 -5.85 -3.00 -3.83
CA PRO A 277 -5.82 -1.56 -4.02
C PRO A 277 -4.60 -0.83 -3.45
N PRO A 278 -4.13 -1.08 -2.20
CA PRO A 278 -2.96 -0.40 -1.65
C PRO A 278 -1.62 -0.92 -2.19
N PHE A 279 -1.62 -1.96 -3.04
CA PHE A 279 -0.40 -2.60 -3.50
C PHE A 279 -0.19 -2.44 -5.01
N ARG A 280 0.98 -1.94 -5.39
CA ARG A 280 1.33 -1.71 -6.80
C ARG A 280 1.78 -2.97 -7.53
N ARG A 281 2.14 -4.02 -6.81
CA ARG A 281 2.64 -5.30 -7.34
C ARG A 281 2.18 -6.46 -6.48
N HIS A 282 2.07 -7.63 -7.09
CA HIS A 282 1.69 -8.86 -6.40
C HIS A 282 2.69 -9.96 -6.75
N GLY A 283 2.99 -10.81 -5.77
CA GLY A 283 3.76 -12.04 -5.94
C GLY A 283 3.15 -13.16 -5.12
N VAL A 284 2.75 -14.24 -5.77
CA VAL A 284 2.27 -15.47 -5.09
C VAL A 284 3.32 -16.54 -5.28
N PHE A 285 3.76 -17.15 -4.19
CA PHE A 285 4.80 -18.17 -4.18
C PHE A 285 4.29 -19.41 -3.45
N HIS A 286 4.75 -20.59 -3.88
CA HIS A 286 4.45 -21.85 -3.22
C HIS A 286 5.66 -22.32 -2.43
N ALA A 287 5.54 -22.43 -1.12
CA ALA A 287 6.51 -22.90 -0.14
C ALA A 287 7.84 -22.12 -0.08
N ARG A 288 8.42 -21.71 -1.20
CA ARG A 288 9.71 -21.01 -1.27
C ARG A 288 9.88 -20.22 -2.58
N PRO A 289 10.80 -19.25 -2.65
CA PRO A 289 11.03 -18.45 -3.86
C PRO A 289 11.61 -19.21 -5.06
N MET A 290 12.19 -20.42 -4.85
CA MET A 290 12.74 -21.31 -5.89
C MET A 290 13.81 -20.66 -6.79
N LEU A 291 14.76 -19.94 -6.23
CA LEU A 291 15.86 -19.33 -6.98
C LEU A 291 16.94 -20.32 -7.39
N LEU A 292 17.44 -21.09 -6.44
CA LEU A 292 18.56 -22.02 -6.63
C LEU A 292 18.12 -23.39 -7.16
N TRP A 293 16.94 -23.84 -6.71
CA TRP A 293 16.43 -25.17 -7.01
C TRP A 293 15.12 -25.10 -7.79
N ARG A 294 15.18 -24.53 -8.98
CA ARG A 294 14.04 -24.56 -9.92
C ARG A 294 13.77 -26.03 -10.29
N ARG A 295 12.62 -26.55 -9.87
CA ARG A 295 12.18 -27.87 -10.36
C ARG A 295 11.87 -27.73 -11.85
N ARG A 296 12.80 -28.20 -12.70
CA ARG A 296 12.48 -28.49 -14.09
C ARG A 296 11.49 -29.64 -14.08
N HIS A 297 10.25 -29.43 -14.51
CA HIS A 297 9.24 -30.47 -14.79
C HIS A 297 8.70 -31.29 -13.59
N ALA A 298 8.42 -30.73 -12.44
CA ALA A 298 7.62 -31.45 -11.46
C ALA A 298 6.16 -30.94 -11.54
N GLY A 299 5.29 -31.77 -12.08
CA GLY A 299 3.84 -31.62 -11.93
C GLY A 299 3.42 -31.60 -10.45
N PRO A 300 2.14 -31.34 -10.13
CA PRO A 300 1.65 -31.39 -8.77
C PRO A 300 1.99 -32.74 -8.14
N VAL A 301 2.48 -32.72 -6.88
CA VAL A 301 2.77 -33.94 -6.14
C VAL A 301 1.43 -34.56 -5.73
N THR A 302 1.03 -35.62 -6.37
CA THR A 302 -0.25 -36.31 -6.13
C THR A 302 -0.22 -37.20 -4.87
N GLU A 303 0.96 -37.70 -4.48
CA GLU A 303 1.13 -38.50 -3.27
C GLU A 303 2.25 -37.92 -2.41
N PRO A 304 1.98 -36.93 -1.55
CA PRO A 304 2.99 -36.27 -0.74
C PRO A 304 3.65 -37.22 0.30
N HIS A 305 2.95 -38.27 0.74
CA HIS A 305 3.40 -39.23 1.72
C HIS A 305 3.89 -40.59 1.12
N GLY A 306 3.88 -40.71 -0.21
CA GLY A 306 4.21 -41.98 -0.89
C GLY A 306 5.69 -42.45 -0.78
N LYS A 307 6.58 -41.67 -0.15
CA LYS A 307 7.99 -42.03 0.01
C LYS A 307 8.43 -41.87 1.46
N PRO A 308 9.20 -42.86 2.00
CA PRO A 308 9.66 -42.81 3.38
C PRO A 308 10.56 -41.59 3.67
N PRO A 309 10.69 -41.18 4.93
CA PRO A 309 11.65 -40.18 5.37
C PRO A 309 13.08 -40.55 4.96
N ARG A 310 13.93 -39.55 4.73
CA ARG A 310 15.35 -39.73 4.51
C ARG A 310 16.05 -40.05 5.83
N SER A 311 17.27 -40.62 5.74
CA SER A 311 18.13 -40.76 6.92
C SER A 311 18.35 -39.39 7.59
N VAL A 312 18.65 -39.38 8.87
CA VAL A 312 18.88 -38.16 9.66
C VAL A 312 19.92 -37.27 9.00
N LEU A 313 21.06 -37.82 8.59
CA LEU A 313 22.14 -37.07 7.97
C LEU A 313 21.71 -36.40 6.67
N LEU A 314 21.02 -37.11 5.78
CA LEU A 314 20.50 -36.55 4.51
C LEU A 314 19.40 -35.53 4.74
N SER A 315 18.59 -35.70 5.77
CA SER A 315 17.55 -34.74 6.15
C SER A 315 18.15 -33.43 6.63
N VAL A 316 19.16 -33.50 7.51
CA VAL A 316 19.88 -32.32 8.00
C VAL A 316 20.63 -31.63 6.88
N ALA A 317 21.38 -32.37 6.05
CA ALA A 317 22.09 -31.79 4.90
C ALA A 317 21.13 -31.07 3.94
N LYS A 318 19.98 -31.68 3.63
CA LYS A 318 18.95 -31.05 2.79
C LYS A 318 18.36 -29.78 3.43
N LEU A 319 18.14 -29.81 4.74
CA LEU A 319 17.60 -28.68 5.46
C LEU A 319 18.54 -27.46 5.35
N PHE A 320 19.85 -27.68 5.59
CA PHE A 320 20.86 -26.64 5.40
C PHE A 320 21.00 -26.20 3.93
N ALA A 321 20.86 -27.09 2.97
CA ALA A 321 20.87 -26.75 1.55
C ALA A 321 19.67 -25.91 1.11
N LEU A 322 18.53 -25.95 1.82
CA LEU A 322 17.36 -25.15 1.54
C LEU A 322 17.45 -23.72 2.10
N LEU A 323 18.20 -23.49 3.18
CA LEU A 323 18.31 -22.18 3.81
C LEU A 323 18.80 -21.08 2.85
N PRO A 324 19.86 -21.30 2.04
CA PRO A 324 20.28 -20.31 1.05
C PRO A 324 19.17 -19.92 0.06
N ASP A 325 18.30 -20.86 -0.34
CA ASP A 325 17.18 -20.56 -1.24
C ASP A 325 16.14 -19.63 -0.57
N TYR A 326 15.86 -19.80 0.71
CA TYR A 326 15.02 -18.89 1.49
C TYR A 326 15.65 -17.51 1.68
N TRP A 327 16.96 -17.45 2.04
CA TRP A 327 17.67 -16.21 2.25
C TRP A 327 17.86 -15.42 0.95
N LEU A 328 18.41 -16.05 -0.09
CA LEU A 328 18.59 -15.41 -1.39
C LEU A 328 17.24 -15.05 -2.00
N GLY A 329 16.25 -15.93 -1.92
CA GLY A 329 14.90 -15.66 -2.38
C GLY A 329 14.23 -14.50 -1.66
N TYR A 330 14.45 -14.37 -0.36
CA TYR A 330 13.98 -13.24 0.40
C TYR A 330 14.65 -11.93 -0.08
N TRP A 331 15.98 -11.88 -0.12
CA TRP A 331 16.70 -10.66 -0.45
C TRP A 331 16.62 -10.25 -1.92
N LEU A 332 16.56 -11.21 -2.85
CA LEU A 332 16.58 -10.94 -4.30
C LEU A 332 15.17 -10.86 -4.92
N VAL A 333 14.16 -11.47 -4.31
CA VAL A 333 12.78 -11.48 -4.85
C VAL A 333 11.80 -10.81 -3.90
N THR A 334 11.68 -11.32 -2.66
CA THR A 334 10.67 -10.86 -1.72
C THR A 334 10.94 -9.43 -1.27
N ARG A 335 12.14 -9.12 -0.81
CA ARG A 335 12.50 -7.78 -0.31
C ARG A 335 12.35 -6.67 -1.34
N PRO A 336 12.80 -6.81 -2.61
CA PRO A 336 12.54 -5.82 -3.66
C PRO A 336 11.05 -5.60 -3.96
N LEU A 337 10.22 -6.66 -3.90
CA LEU A 337 8.77 -6.52 -4.04
C LEU A 337 8.18 -5.73 -2.87
N LEU A 338 8.56 -6.06 -1.64
CA LEU A 338 8.11 -5.36 -0.44
C LEU A 338 8.55 -3.88 -0.44
N ALA A 339 9.79 -3.59 -0.83
CA ALA A 339 10.31 -2.22 -0.95
C ALA A 339 9.56 -1.39 -2.00
N ARG A 340 8.94 -2.04 -2.99
CA ARG A 340 8.11 -1.41 -4.03
C ARG A 340 6.62 -1.42 -3.71
N SER A 341 6.25 -1.56 -2.43
CA SER A 341 4.86 -1.66 -1.96
C SER A 341 4.11 -2.83 -2.59
N GLY A 342 4.74 -3.99 -2.68
CA GLY A 342 4.14 -5.21 -3.20
C GLY A 342 3.43 -6.03 -2.12
N LEU A 343 2.36 -6.74 -2.51
CA LEU A 343 1.75 -7.81 -1.73
C LEU A 343 2.43 -9.12 -2.11
N VAL A 344 3.07 -9.76 -1.14
CA VAL A 344 3.72 -11.07 -1.30
C VAL A 344 2.95 -12.09 -0.49
N VAL A 345 2.43 -13.12 -1.14
CA VAL A 345 1.66 -14.19 -0.49
C VAL A 345 2.38 -15.52 -0.72
N PHE A 346 2.62 -16.24 0.35
CA PHE A 346 3.14 -17.60 0.29
C PHE A 346 2.05 -18.62 0.64
N ASP A 347 1.77 -19.53 -0.29
CA ASP A 347 1.04 -20.77 -0.01
C ASP A 347 2.01 -21.75 0.61
N ARG A 348 1.93 -21.95 1.92
CA ARG A 348 2.91 -22.63 2.77
C ARG A 348 4.22 -21.82 2.92
N TYR A 349 4.98 -22.17 3.94
CA TYR A 349 6.30 -21.61 4.18
C TYR A 349 7.17 -22.63 4.93
N PHE A 350 8.39 -22.27 5.33
CA PHE A 350 9.29 -23.15 6.07
C PHE A 350 8.64 -23.81 7.30
N HIS A 351 7.73 -23.10 7.96
CA HIS A 351 6.99 -23.56 9.13
C HIS A 351 6.11 -24.79 8.87
N ASP A 352 5.69 -25.02 7.63
CA ASP A 352 4.89 -26.17 7.23
C ASP A 352 5.63 -27.51 7.45
N LEU A 353 6.98 -27.47 7.45
CA LEU A 353 7.83 -28.61 7.78
C LEU A 353 7.59 -29.13 9.21
N LEU A 354 7.23 -28.25 10.15
CA LEU A 354 6.97 -28.62 11.55
C LEU A 354 5.66 -29.39 11.68
N VAL A 355 4.71 -29.14 10.80
CA VAL A 355 3.39 -29.79 10.81
C VAL A 355 3.42 -31.09 10.02
N ASP A 356 4.01 -31.09 8.81
CA ASP A 356 4.04 -32.26 7.93
C ASP A 356 5.48 -32.62 7.49
N PRO A 357 6.30 -33.17 8.39
CA PRO A 357 7.68 -33.60 8.06
C PRO A 357 7.73 -34.68 6.99
N LEU A 358 6.69 -35.54 6.89
CA LEU A 358 6.63 -36.64 5.91
C LEU A 358 6.55 -36.10 4.49
N ARG A 359 5.76 -35.04 4.24
CA ARG A 359 5.70 -34.35 2.95
C ARG A 359 7.05 -33.87 2.45
N TYR A 360 7.90 -33.43 3.37
CA TYR A 360 9.26 -32.98 3.05
C TYR A 360 10.27 -34.11 3.10
N ARG A 361 9.81 -35.33 3.45
CA ARG A 361 10.65 -36.50 3.68
C ARG A 361 11.77 -36.23 4.71
N TYR A 362 11.41 -35.50 5.76
CA TYR A 362 12.31 -35.08 6.82
C TYR A 362 12.30 -36.13 7.94
N GLY A 363 13.46 -36.75 8.17
CA GLY A 363 13.68 -37.72 9.26
C GLY A 363 14.73 -37.25 10.26
N GLY A 364 15.03 -35.96 10.29
CA GLY A 364 15.96 -35.33 11.23
C GLY A 364 15.30 -34.91 12.55
N PRO A 365 16.08 -34.35 13.49
CA PRO A 365 15.58 -33.93 14.79
C PRO A 365 14.70 -32.67 14.66
N MET A 366 13.49 -32.71 15.23
CA MET A 366 12.52 -31.63 15.11
C MET A 366 12.96 -30.32 15.81
N TRP A 367 13.80 -30.44 16.86
CA TRP A 367 14.36 -29.24 17.50
C TRP A 367 15.20 -28.38 16.53
N LEU A 368 15.94 -29.03 15.61
CA LEU A 368 16.72 -28.34 14.59
C LEU A 368 15.82 -27.65 13.58
N ALA A 369 14.75 -28.30 13.13
CA ALA A 369 13.77 -27.68 12.25
C ALA A 369 13.13 -26.44 12.91
N ARG A 370 12.75 -26.52 14.20
CA ARG A 370 12.24 -25.37 14.98
C ARG A 370 13.27 -24.24 15.10
N LEU A 371 14.52 -24.55 15.41
CA LEU A 371 15.58 -23.53 15.46
C LEU A 371 15.70 -22.79 14.13
N LEU A 372 15.64 -23.50 13.01
CA LEU A 372 15.77 -22.92 11.68
C LEU A 372 14.57 -22.07 11.26
N THR A 373 13.37 -22.26 11.81
CA THR A 373 12.25 -21.32 11.57
C THR A 373 12.55 -19.92 12.08
N HIS A 374 13.29 -19.79 13.17
CA HIS A 374 13.64 -18.49 13.75
C HIS A 374 14.67 -17.71 12.93
N ILE A 375 15.53 -18.39 12.19
CA ILE A 375 16.55 -17.77 11.35
C ILE A 375 16.13 -17.65 9.88
N THR A 376 15.07 -18.34 9.48
CA THR A 376 14.53 -18.20 8.12
C THR A 376 13.82 -16.86 7.98
N PRO A 377 14.18 -16.02 6.99
CA PRO A 377 13.50 -14.76 6.78
C PRO A 377 12.00 -14.97 6.57
N GLY A 378 11.18 -14.39 7.41
CA GLY A 378 9.73 -14.56 7.41
C GLY A 378 8.99 -13.24 7.44
N PRO A 379 7.66 -13.26 7.38
CA PRO A 379 6.85 -12.09 7.58
C PRO A 379 6.92 -11.67 9.05
N ASP A 380 6.91 -10.35 9.28
CA ASP A 380 6.66 -9.83 10.63
C ASP A 380 5.25 -10.25 11.11
N LEU A 381 4.33 -10.58 10.18
CA LEU A 381 2.94 -11.04 10.25
C LEU A 381 2.15 -10.53 9.03
N PRO A 382 1.02 -11.10 8.63
CA PRO A 382 0.28 -12.16 9.32
C PRO A 382 0.53 -13.56 8.75
N PHE A 383 0.52 -14.56 9.65
CA PHE A 383 0.27 -15.94 9.28
C PHE A 383 -1.24 -16.20 9.37
N LEU A 384 -1.84 -16.62 8.28
CA LEU A 384 -3.23 -17.07 8.22
C LEU A 384 -3.24 -18.61 8.24
N VAL A 385 -3.81 -19.18 9.29
CA VAL A 385 -3.96 -20.63 9.41
C VAL A 385 -5.41 -20.96 9.09
N LEU A 386 -5.62 -21.63 7.95
CA LEU A 386 -6.93 -22.10 7.55
C LEU A 386 -7.22 -23.42 8.23
N ASP A 387 -8.43 -23.54 8.76
CA ASP A 387 -8.98 -24.78 9.29
C ASP A 387 -10.44 -24.92 8.85
N ALA A 388 -10.93 -26.14 8.74
CA ALA A 388 -12.32 -26.47 8.52
C ALA A 388 -12.64 -27.81 9.20
N GLN A 389 -13.92 -28.15 9.30
CA GLN A 389 -14.36 -29.44 9.82
C GLN A 389 -13.78 -30.59 8.97
N GLU A 390 -13.49 -31.71 9.62
CA GLU A 390 -12.85 -32.89 9.00
C GLU A 390 -13.63 -33.38 7.78
N GLU A 391 -14.95 -33.46 7.92
CA GLU A 391 -15.87 -33.90 6.87
C GLU A 391 -15.79 -32.99 5.64
N VAL A 392 -15.68 -31.68 5.85
CA VAL A 392 -15.56 -30.69 4.77
C VAL A 392 -14.25 -30.82 4.02
N ILE A 393 -13.15 -31.04 4.71
CA ILE A 393 -11.83 -31.22 4.07
C ILE A 393 -11.80 -32.52 3.30
N LEU A 394 -12.25 -33.64 3.89
CA LEU A 394 -12.28 -34.96 3.27
C LEU A 394 -13.21 -35.00 2.06
N SER A 395 -14.35 -34.28 2.08
CA SER A 395 -15.24 -34.20 0.89
C SER A 395 -14.59 -33.49 -0.30
N ARG A 396 -13.64 -32.59 -0.05
CA ARG A 396 -12.94 -31.82 -1.12
C ARG A 396 -11.71 -32.53 -1.67
N LYS A 397 -11.01 -33.32 -0.82
CA LYS A 397 -9.76 -33.97 -1.23
C LYS A 397 -9.41 -35.16 -0.33
N HIS A 398 -9.11 -36.30 -0.95
CA HIS A 398 -8.78 -37.56 -0.28
C HIS A 398 -7.27 -37.87 -0.35
N GLU A 399 -6.39 -36.93 -0.05
CA GLU A 399 -4.92 -37.11 -0.14
C GLU A 399 -4.31 -37.70 1.14
N VAL A 400 -5.00 -37.61 2.27
CA VAL A 400 -4.55 -38.07 3.57
C VAL A 400 -5.65 -38.87 4.28
N THR A 401 -5.27 -39.76 5.19
CA THR A 401 -6.22 -40.50 6.03
C THR A 401 -6.87 -39.57 7.05
N PRO A 402 -8.10 -39.86 7.54
CA PRO A 402 -8.75 -39.06 8.59
C PRO A 402 -7.87 -38.85 9.82
N ASP A 403 -7.14 -39.85 10.28
CA ASP A 403 -6.26 -39.73 11.44
C ASP A 403 -5.07 -38.81 11.19
N GLU A 404 -4.48 -38.87 10.00
CA GLU A 404 -3.41 -37.93 9.60
C GLU A 404 -3.93 -36.50 9.45
N LEU A 405 -5.13 -36.33 8.91
CA LEU A 405 -5.77 -35.02 8.83
C LEU A 405 -5.99 -34.42 10.22
N ARG A 406 -6.49 -35.21 11.15
CA ARG A 406 -6.72 -34.80 12.56
C ARG A 406 -5.40 -34.39 13.22
N ARG A 407 -4.36 -35.19 13.04
CA ARG A 407 -3.01 -34.86 13.52
C ARG A 407 -2.49 -33.55 12.93
N GLN A 408 -2.65 -33.33 11.60
CA GLN A 408 -2.23 -32.08 10.95
C GLN A 408 -2.99 -30.87 11.47
N ARG A 409 -4.31 -30.97 11.64
CA ARG A 409 -5.13 -29.87 12.20
C ARG A 409 -4.68 -29.49 13.61
N GLU A 410 -4.45 -30.46 14.48
CA GLU A 410 -3.91 -30.25 15.82
C GLU A 410 -2.54 -29.57 15.77
N ALA A 411 -1.64 -30.04 14.90
CA ALA A 411 -0.30 -29.47 14.74
C ALA A 411 -0.32 -28.04 14.19
N TYR A 412 -1.23 -27.70 13.26
CA TYR A 412 -1.42 -26.31 12.81
C TYR A 412 -1.96 -25.42 13.90
N ASN A 413 -2.89 -25.90 14.73
CA ASN A 413 -3.42 -25.16 15.88
C ASN A 413 -2.34 -24.93 16.94
N GLN A 414 -1.49 -25.90 17.21
CA GLN A 414 -0.33 -25.74 18.08
C GLN A 414 0.66 -24.72 17.48
N LEU A 415 1.05 -24.86 16.22
CA LEU A 415 1.94 -23.94 15.54
C LEU A 415 1.40 -22.50 15.57
N ARG A 416 0.08 -22.33 15.39
CA ARG A 416 -0.58 -21.03 15.51
C ARG A 416 -0.38 -20.40 16.89
N SER A 417 -0.46 -21.19 17.96
CA SER A 417 -0.24 -20.69 19.33
C SER A 417 1.22 -20.28 19.60
N GLU A 418 2.17 -20.90 18.92
CA GLU A 418 3.60 -20.60 19.01
C GLU A 418 3.99 -19.35 18.20
N ILE A 419 3.29 -19.05 17.10
CA ILE A 419 3.57 -17.90 16.24
C ILE A 419 2.77 -16.67 16.71
N ARG A 420 3.47 -15.69 17.23
CA ARG A 420 2.84 -14.44 17.69
C ARG A 420 2.07 -13.75 16.56
N GLY A 421 0.74 -13.61 16.73
CA GLY A 421 -0.13 -12.91 15.79
C GLY A 421 -0.58 -13.75 14.60
N ALA A 422 -0.37 -15.07 14.61
CA ALA A 422 -1.04 -15.96 13.70
C ALA A 422 -2.55 -15.96 13.94
N VAL A 423 -3.32 -15.94 12.87
CA VAL A 423 -4.79 -15.85 12.92
C VAL A 423 -5.40 -17.11 12.33
N LEU A 424 -6.33 -17.71 13.09
CA LEU A 424 -7.17 -18.79 12.58
C LEU A 424 -8.25 -18.22 11.65
N VAL A 425 -8.39 -18.79 10.49
CA VAL A 425 -9.43 -18.46 9.51
C VAL A 425 -10.29 -19.69 9.27
N PRO A 426 -11.50 -19.76 9.85
CA PRO A 426 -12.42 -20.86 9.61
C PRO A 426 -12.88 -20.89 8.15
N ASN A 427 -12.83 -22.05 7.49
CA ASN A 427 -13.27 -22.26 6.10
C ASN A 427 -14.32 -23.38 5.98
N ASP A 428 -15.16 -23.48 6.97
CA ASP A 428 -16.38 -24.29 7.04
C ASP A 428 -17.67 -23.47 6.82
N ARG A 429 -17.53 -22.21 6.44
CA ARG A 429 -18.58 -21.22 6.17
C ARG A 429 -18.62 -20.86 4.67
N GLU A 430 -19.54 -19.93 4.35
CA GLU A 430 -19.53 -19.34 2.99
C GLU A 430 -18.20 -18.70 2.66
N LEU A 431 -17.78 -18.85 1.39
CA LEU A 431 -16.50 -18.36 0.92
C LEU A 431 -16.29 -16.86 1.18
N ASP A 432 -17.34 -16.05 0.96
CA ASP A 432 -17.26 -14.59 1.15
C ASP A 432 -17.05 -14.22 2.62
N GLN A 433 -17.62 -14.98 3.56
CA GLN A 433 -17.36 -14.81 4.98
C GLN A 433 -15.90 -15.14 5.33
N THR A 434 -15.37 -16.24 4.81
CA THR A 434 -13.96 -16.63 4.99
C THR A 434 -13.01 -15.58 4.44
N ILE A 435 -13.31 -15.03 3.26
CA ILE A 435 -12.51 -13.95 2.65
C ILE A 435 -12.58 -12.68 3.50
N ALA A 436 -13.77 -12.32 4.00
CA ALA A 436 -13.94 -11.15 4.85
C ALA A 436 -13.16 -11.29 6.17
N ASP A 437 -13.19 -12.46 6.81
CA ASP A 437 -12.46 -12.73 8.06
C ASP A 437 -10.94 -12.68 7.86
N ALA A 438 -10.43 -13.31 6.79
CA ALA A 438 -9.03 -13.21 6.41
C ALA A 438 -8.61 -11.77 6.10
N SER A 439 -9.46 -11.03 5.37
CA SER A 439 -9.20 -9.62 5.02
C SER A 439 -9.19 -8.73 6.26
N ARG A 440 -10.11 -8.95 7.21
CA ARG A 440 -10.13 -8.23 8.51
C ARG A 440 -8.83 -8.43 9.28
N ALA A 441 -8.36 -9.68 9.38
CA ALA A 441 -7.10 -9.98 10.04
C ALA A 441 -5.91 -9.24 9.42
N VAL A 442 -5.85 -9.20 8.08
CA VAL A 442 -4.80 -8.49 7.35
C VAL A 442 -4.92 -6.97 7.51
N VAL A 443 -6.10 -6.40 7.37
CA VAL A 443 -6.36 -4.96 7.53
C VAL A 443 -6.04 -4.51 8.95
N ASP A 444 -6.43 -5.29 9.97
CA ASP A 444 -6.10 -5.03 11.37
C ASP A 444 -4.58 -5.03 11.62
N HIS A 445 -3.87 -5.98 11.00
CA HIS A 445 -2.42 -6.01 11.07
C HIS A 445 -1.79 -4.78 10.39
N MET A 446 -2.25 -4.41 9.20
CA MET A 446 -1.77 -3.23 8.47
C MET A 446 -2.03 -1.95 9.26
N ALA A 447 -3.22 -1.79 9.84
CA ALA A 447 -3.57 -0.63 10.66
C ALA A 447 -2.71 -0.53 11.92
N ARG A 448 -2.46 -1.66 12.64
CA ARG A 448 -1.53 -1.69 13.77
C ARG A 448 -0.09 -1.37 13.36
N ARG A 449 0.35 -1.86 12.18
CA ARG A 449 1.68 -1.54 11.61
C ARG A 449 1.78 -0.05 11.29
N PHE A 450 0.77 0.53 10.66
CA PHE A 450 0.69 1.95 10.38
C PHE A 450 0.84 2.78 11.66
N GLN A 451 0.06 2.48 12.69
CA GLN A 451 0.10 3.17 13.98
C GLN A 451 1.48 3.10 14.64
N ARG A 452 2.08 1.91 14.71
CA ARG A 452 3.43 1.75 15.30
C ARG A 452 4.50 2.54 14.54
N ARG A 453 4.44 2.55 13.20
CA ARG A 453 5.42 3.26 12.37
C ARG A 453 5.29 4.77 12.42
N HIS A 454 4.09 5.24 12.66
CA HIS A 454 3.76 6.66 12.71
C HIS A 454 3.36 7.14 14.11
N ALA A 455 3.71 6.39 15.16
CA ALA A 455 3.33 6.70 16.53
C ALA A 455 3.80 8.10 16.97
N SER A 456 5.04 8.47 16.66
CA SER A 456 5.58 9.80 16.98
C SER A 456 4.89 10.94 16.24
N TRP A 457 4.37 10.69 15.04
CA TRP A 457 3.62 11.64 14.25
C TRP A 457 2.16 11.71 14.72
N LEU A 458 1.56 10.57 15.10
CA LEU A 458 0.19 10.50 15.61
C LEU A 458 0.06 10.93 17.09
N ALA A 459 1.15 10.95 17.86
CA ALA A 459 1.16 11.31 19.29
C ALA A 459 1.23 12.84 19.54
N PHE A 460 1.02 13.68 18.52
CA PHE A 460 0.89 15.12 18.75
C PHE A 460 -0.42 15.37 19.50
N GLU A 461 -0.32 15.70 20.80
CA GLU A 461 -1.45 16.07 21.65
C GLU A 461 -1.94 17.49 21.32
N GLU A 462 -3.27 17.69 21.33
CA GLU A 462 -3.89 19.01 21.35
C GLU A 462 -3.40 19.76 22.61
N GLY A 463 -2.56 20.75 22.47
CA GLY A 463 -2.16 21.61 23.60
C GLY A 463 -0.79 22.25 23.55
N GLN A 464 0.08 21.88 22.63
CA GLN A 464 1.33 22.64 22.47
C GLN A 464 1.15 23.71 21.39
N PRO A 465 1.20 25.01 21.75
CA PRO A 465 1.19 26.08 20.75
C PRO A 465 2.38 25.94 19.82
N ALA A 466 2.11 26.11 18.52
CA ALA A 466 3.11 26.04 17.44
C ALA A 466 4.19 27.16 17.49
N ALA A 467 4.38 27.78 18.64
CA ALA A 467 5.20 28.95 18.85
C ALA A 467 6.55 28.64 19.49
N GLU A 468 7.36 27.71 18.97
CA GLU A 468 8.81 27.74 19.27
C GLU A 468 9.64 26.75 18.43
N SER A 469 9.11 26.16 17.38
CA SER A 469 9.88 25.23 16.54
C SER A 469 10.48 25.86 15.27
N GLY A 470 10.75 27.13 15.27
CA GLY A 470 11.53 27.81 14.21
C GLY A 470 12.97 27.30 14.07
N ARG A 471 13.40 26.28 14.87
CA ARG A 471 14.73 25.65 14.80
C ARG A 471 14.72 24.11 14.83
N ALA A 472 13.58 23.46 14.85
CA ALA A 472 13.54 22.00 14.72
C ALA A 472 13.32 21.64 13.27
N SER A 473 14.44 21.57 12.53
CA SER A 473 14.50 20.94 11.19
C SER A 473 13.63 19.69 11.13
N GLY A 474 12.57 19.75 10.32
CA GLY A 474 12.08 18.59 9.58
C GLY A 474 11.98 17.27 10.34
N ARG A 475 11.09 17.13 11.34
CA ARG A 475 10.55 15.82 11.67
C ARG A 475 9.62 15.39 10.52
N ARG A 476 10.25 14.89 9.47
CA ARG A 476 9.60 14.25 8.33
C ARG A 476 8.99 12.95 8.82
N LEU A 477 7.87 12.56 8.23
CA LEU A 477 7.32 11.20 8.36
C LEU A 477 8.46 10.19 8.12
N SER A 478 8.95 9.58 9.17
CA SER A 478 10.08 8.63 9.15
C SER A 478 9.56 7.20 8.95
#